data_fe1635526028154fea52f621d74da0b9
#
_entry.id   fe1635526028154fea52f621d74da0b9
#
_cell.length_a   1.000
_cell.length_b   1.000
_cell.length_c   1.000
_cell.angle_alpha   90.00
_cell.angle_beta   90.00
_cell.angle_gamma   90.00
#
_symmetry.space_group_name_H-M   'P 1'
#
loop_
_entity.id
_entity.type
_entity.pdbx_description
1 polymer ?
#
loop_
_entity_poly.entity_id
_entity_poly.type
_entity_poly.pdbx_seq_one_letter_code
_entity_poly.pdbx_strand_id
1 'polypeptide(L)'
;MYVEKVRFDEVFDVAPRGGDFSFRSQGKTQYGVRLQSGIIPGNGSTFAVAFDQPGQWTTVLGWRDLASGDVRLAHPDWALWLVTLSDLLTVGVFFIVGGLLLGGVGVALAAAAAFLYPAIRQMRRNRAVRQALLAA
;
A
#
# COMPACT_ATOMS: atom_id res chain seq x y z
N MET A 1 7.56 -10.86 -0.42
CA MET A 1 6.59 -10.43 0.60
C MET A 1 6.81 -11.24 1.86
N TYR A 2 6.98 -10.60 3.00
CA TYR A 2 7.23 -11.21 4.32
C TYR A 2 6.26 -10.59 5.31
N VAL A 3 5.68 -11.39 6.21
CA VAL A 3 4.82 -10.90 7.29
C VAL A 3 5.54 -11.17 8.61
N GLU A 4 5.69 -10.12 9.40
CA GLU A 4 6.35 -10.16 10.69
C GLU A 4 5.44 -9.59 11.77
N LYS A 5 5.40 -10.23 12.94
CA LYS A 5 4.72 -9.69 14.12
C LYS A 5 5.68 -8.78 14.87
N VAL A 6 5.34 -7.51 14.94
CA VAL A 6 6.12 -6.49 15.61
C VAL A 6 5.36 -6.01 16.84
N ARG A 7 6.01 -6.12 18.00
CA ARG A 7 5.49 -5.55 19.23
C ARG A 7 6.18 -4.20 19.47
N PHE A 8 5.37 -3.17 19.62
CA PHE A 8 5.84 -1.83 19.94
C PHE A 8 5.96 -1.67 21.45
N ASP A 9 7.10 -2.06 22.04
CA ASP A 9 7.30 -2.02 23.49
C ASP A 9 7.26 -0.58 24.01
N GLU A 10 7.90 0.35 23.25
CA GLU A 10 7.93 1.77 23.54
C GLU A 10 7.93 2.54 22.23
N VAL A 11 7.03 3.51 22.10
CA VAL A 11 6.93 4.44 20.95
C VAL A 11 7.31 5.83 21.42
N PHE A 12 8.24 6.47 20.71
CA PHE A 12 8.78 7.78 21.08
C PHE A 12 9.11 8.59 19.82
N ASP A 13 9.56 9.83 19.99
CA ASP A 13 9.92 10.73 18.88
C ASP A 13 8.82 10.84 17.82
N VAL A 14 7.60 11.08 18.31
CA VAL A 14 6.41 11.08 17.46
C VAL A 14 6.26 12.45 16.79
N ALA A 15 6.17 12.46 15.46
CA ALA A 15 5.81 13.61 14.63
C ALA A 15 4.35 13.50 14.16
N PRO A 16 3.36 14.04 14.91
CA PRO A 16 1.93 13.78 14.63
C PRO A 16 1.47 14.24 13.25
N ARG A 17 2.05 15.33 12.73
CA ARG A 17 1.71 15.88 11.39
C ARG A 17 2.28 15.04 10.25
N GLY A 18 3.43 14.41 10.47
CA GLY A 18 4.10 13.56 9.46
C GLY A 18 3.71 12.09 9.56
N GLY A 19 3.23 11.66 10.72
CA GLY A 19 2.99 10.24 11.00
C GLY A 19 4.27 9.43 11.20
N ASP A 20 5.40 10.13 11.40
CA ASP A 20 6.69 9.50 11.69
C ASP A 20 6.80 9.25 13.19
N PHE A 21 7.40 8.13 13.56
CA PHE A 21 7.68 7.78 14.94
C PHE A 21 8.91 6.89 15.03
N SER A 22 9.48 6.81 16.20
CA SER A 22 10.54 5.86 16.54
C SER A 22 10.00 4.88 17.56
N PHE A 23 10.51 3.66 17.56
CA PHE A 23 10.06 2.67 18.52
C PHE A 23 11.16 1.69 18.94
N ARG A 24 10.93 1.04 20.08
CA ARG A 24 11.71 -0.08 20.56
C ARG A 24 10.88 -1.36 20.49
N SER A 25 11.48 -2.43 19.98
CA SER A 25 10.88 -3.75 19.90
C SER A 25 11.95 -4.79 20.24
N GLN A 26 11.69 -5.64 21.23
CA GLN A 26 12.62 -6.73 21.64
C GLN A 26 14.08 -6.25 21.83
N GLY A 27 14.26 -5.08 22.43
CA GLY A 27 15.59 -4.48 22.67
C GLY A 27 16.25 -3.82 21.46
N LYS A 28 15.66 -3.89 20.27
CA LYS A 28 16.11 -3.17 19.07
C LYS A 28 15.34 -1.87 18.91
N THR A 29 16.07 -0.81 18.57
CA THR A 29 15.47 0.51 18.32
C THR A 29 15.41 0.78 16.82
N GLN A 30 14.25 1.26 16.35
CA GLN A 30 14.02 1.71 14.98
C GLN A 30 13.65 3.19 15.00
N TYR A 31 14.27 3.98 14.14
CA TYR A 31 14.10 5.43 14.08
C TYR A 31 13.40 5.84 12.80
N GLY A 32 12.57 6.91 12.89
CA GLY A 32 11.98 7.56 11.72
C GLY A 32 11.11 6.64 10.87
N VAL A 33 10.33 5.79 11.50
CA VAL A 33 9.42 4.86 10.84
C VAL A 33 8.10 5.54 10.56
N ARG A 34 7.54 5.28 9.38
CA ARG A 34 6.20 5.75 9.00
C ARG A 34 5.35 4.55 8.61
N LEU A 35 4.23 4.35 9.32
CA LEU A 35 3.15 3.51 8.83
C LEU A 35 2.26 4.35 7.93
N GLN A 36 2.08 3.90 6.70
CA GLN A 36 1.18 4.58 5.77
C GLN A 36 -0.24 4.58 6.36
N SER A 37 -0.93 5.67 6.24
CA SER A 37 -2.17 6.10 6.91
C SER A 37 -1.96 6.96 8.17
N GLY A 38 -0.71 7.31 8.53
CA GLY A 38 -0.41 8.24 9.63
C GLY A 38 -0.78 7.71 11.03
N ILE A 39 -0.98 6.38 11.15
CA ILE A 39 -1.29 5.77 12.44
C ILE A 39 0.00 5.57 13.23
N ILE A 40 -0.04 6.01 14.48
CA ILE A 40 1.02 5.84 15.45
C ILE A 40 0.58 4.71 16.39
N PRO A 41 1.33 3.58 16.44
CA PRO A 41 1.03 2.49 17.35
C PRO A 41 1.07 2.95 18.81
N GLY A 42 0.23 2.39 19.65
CA GLY A 42 0.33 2.58 21.09
C GLY A 42 1.44 1.72 21.70
N ASN A 43 1.98 2.15 22.86
CA ASN A 43 2.92 1.35 23.63
C ASN A 43 2.31 -0.01 24.00
N GLY A 44 3.06 -1.08 23.82
CA GLY A 44 2.62 -2.45 24.09
C GLY A 44 1.75 -3.08 23.00
N SER A 45 1.37 -2.33 21.96
CA SER A 45 0.57 -2.87 20.83
C SER A 45 1.39 -3.85 19.99
N THR A 46 0.69 -4.80 19.36
CA THR A 46 1.32 -5.79 18.46
C THR A 46 0.63 -5.75 17.11
N PHE A 47 1.42 -5.54 16.08
CA PHE A 47 0.95 -5.50 14.71
C PHE A 47 1.59 -6.62 13.88
N ALA A 48 0.80 -7.21 12.98
CA ALA A 48 1.34 -7.96 11.86
C ALA A 48 1.65 -6.97 10.73
N VAL A 49 2.89 -6.90 10.30
CA VAL A 49 3.36 -5.97 9.27
C VAL A 49 3.84 -6.76 8.07
N ALA A 50 3.32 -6.43 6.90
CA ALA A 50 3.75 -7.02 5.63
C ALA A 50 4.79 -6.13 4.96
N PHE A 51 5.96 -6.68 4.69
CA PHE A 51 7.07 -6.02 4.02
C PHE A 51 7.27 -6.59 2.61
N ASP A 52 7.72 -5.78 1.69
CA ASP A 52 8.26 -6.27 0.41
C ASP A 52 9.64 -6.91 0.63
N GLN A 53 10.48 -6.24 1.40
CA GLN A 53 11.80 -6.72 1.82
C GLN A 53 11.84 -6.80 3.36
N PRO A 54 12.35 -7.91 3.94
CA PRO A 54 12.33 -8.13 5.38
C PRO A 54 13.08 -7.03 6.13
N GLY A 55 12.45 -6.50 7.18
CA GLY A 55 13.05 -5.50 8.07
C GLY A 55 13.18 -4.09 7.47
N GLN A 56 12.77 -3.85 6.23
CA GLN A 56 12.81 -2.52 5.60
C GLN A 56 11.48 -1.78 5.77
N TRP A 57 11.43 -0.86 6.71
CA TRP A 57 10.24 -0.07 7.04
C TRP A 57 9.76 0.86 5.94
N THR A 58 10.62 1.22 4.99
CA THR A 58 10.27 1.98 3.78
C THR A 58 9.48 1.16 2.76
N THR A 59 9.49 -0.17 2.91
CA THR A 59 8.84 -1.10 1.97
C THR A 59 7.61 -1.79 2.56
N VAL A 60 6.97 -1.18 3.55
CA VAL A 60 5.75 -1.68 4.18
C VAL A 60 4.61 -1.68 3.14
N LEU A 61 3.99 -2.84 2.94
CA LEU A 61 2.86 -3.05 2.03
C LEU A 61 1.51 -2.89 2.71
N GLY A 62 1.47 -3.13 4.01
CA GLY A 62 0.30 -3.03 4.85
C GLY A 62 0.56 -3.57 6.24
N TRP A 63 -0.40 -3.39 7.12
CA TRP A 63 -0.32 -3.83 8.49
C TRP A 63 -1.71 -4.19 9.04
N ARG A 64 -1.73 -5.00 10.08
CA ARG A 64 -2.90 -5.37 10.86
C ARG A 64 -2.62 -5.17 12.32
N ASP A 65 -3.47 -4.44 13.01
CA ASP A 65 -3.48 -4.40 14.46
C ASP A 65 -4.10 -5.71 14.99
N LEU A 66 -3.36 -6.46 15.77
CA LEU A 66 -3.84 -7.75 16.30
C LEU A 66 -4.85 -7.58 17.44
N ALA A 67 -4.93 -6.40 18.05
CA ALA A 67 -5.93 -6.13 19.11
C ALA A 67 -7.29 -5.75 18.52
N SER A 68 -7.32 -4.82 17.56
CA SER A 68 -8.57 -4.37 16.91
C SER A 68 -8.99 -5.24 15.74
N GLY A 69 -8.03 -5.94 15.11
CA GLY A 69 -8.24 -6.69 13.88
C GLY A 69 -8.23 -5.82 12.61
N ASP A 70 -8.03 -4.51 12.74
CA ASP A 70 -8.01 -3.57 11.63
C ASP A 70 -6.86 -3.86 10.68
N VAL A 71 -7.19 -3.97 9.38
CA VAL A 71 -6.21 -4.17 8.30
C VAL A 71 -6.13 -2.91 7.45
N ARG A 72 -4.92 -2.38 7.30
CA ARG A 72 -4.63 -1.23 6.45
C ARG A 72 -3.58 -1.58 5.41
N LEU A 73 -3.82 -1.17 4.18
CA LEU A 73 -2.88 -1.34 3.06
C LEU A 73 -2.18 -0.02 2.76
N ALA A 74 -0.93 -0.10 2.34
CA ALA A 74 -0.13 1.06 1.96
C ALA A 74 -0.79 1.85 0.82
N HIS A 75 -1.33 1.13 -0.16
CA HIS A 75 -2.04 1.70 -1.30
C HIS A 75 -3.45 1.07 -1.38
N PRO A 76 -4.46 1.68 -0.75
CA PRO A 76 -5.81 1.11 -0.74
C PRO A 76 -6.43 1.11 -2.15
N ASP A 77 -7.24 0.11 -2.44
CA ASP A 77 -7.81 -0.12 -3.78
C ASP A 77 -8.60 1.08 -4.32
N TRP A 78 -9.30 1.82 -3.45
CA TRP A 78 -10.05 3.01 -3.86
C TRP A 78 -9.14 4.13 -4.39
N ALA A 79 -7.96 4.32 -3.78
CA ALA A 79 -6.99 5.32 -4.22
C ALA A 79 -6.39 4.94 -5.59
N LEU A 80 -6.13 3.64 -5.80
CA LEU A 80 -5.68 3.12 -7.10
C LEU A 80 -6.71 3.38 -8.19
N TRP A 81 -8.00 3.17 -7.90
CA TRP A 81 -9.08 3.48 -8.84
C TRP A 81 -9.18 4.96 -9.18
N LEU A 82 -9.05 5.85 -8.19
CA LEU A 82 -9.08 7.29 -8.43
C LEU A 82 -7.93 7.75 -9.33
N VAL A 83 -6.70 7.28 -9.06
CA VAL A 83 -5.53 7.60 -9.88
C VAL A 83 -5.72 7.05 -11.30
N THR A 84 -6.08 5.77 -11.43
CA THR A 84 -6.29 5.15 -12.75
C THR A 84 -7.39 5.84 -13.56
N LEU A 85 -8.49 6.22 -12.91
CA LEU A 85 -9.58 6.95 -13.58
C LEU A 85 -9.11 8.34 -14.00
N SER A 86 -8.38 9.06 -13.17
CA SER A 86 -7.79 10.36 -13.51
C SER A 86 -6.86 10.25 -14.72
N ASP A 87 -5.96 9.26 -14.72
CA ASP A 87 -5.03 9.03 -15.84
C ASP A 87 -5.77 8.66 -17.12
N LEU A 88 -6.81 7.82 -17.01
CA LEU A 88 -7.65 7.44 -18.16
C LEU A 88 -8.38 8.65 -18.74
N LEU A 89 -8.92 9.54 -17.90
CA LEU A 89 -9.65 10.72 -18.35
C LEU A 89 -8.73 11.80 -18.93
N THR A 90 -7.52 11.95 -18.40
CA THR A 90 -6.60 13.03 -18.83
C THR A 90 -5.74 12.62 -20.02
N VAL A 91 -5.18 11.43 -20.01
CA VAL A 91 -4.23 10.94 -21.02
C VAL A 91 -4.83 9.81 -21.86
N GLY A 92 -5.51 8.86 -21.20
CA GLY A 92 -6.04 7.66 -21.83
C GLY A 92 -7.06 7.96 -22.93
N VAL A 93 -7.90 8.98 -22.74
CA VAL A 93 -8.89 9.40 -23.75
C VAL A 93 -8.22 9.77 -25.07
N PHE A 94 -7.12 10.51 -25.04
CA PHE A 94 -6.38 10.89 -26.25
C PHE A 94 -5.81 9.66 -26.98
N PHE A 95 -5.28 8.69 -26.24
CA PHE A 95 -4.75 7.45 -26.82
C PHE A 95 -5.85 6.54 -27.36
N ILE A 96 -7.01 6.46 -26.68
CA ILE A 96 -8.14 5.64 -27.13
C ILE A 96 -8.76 6.26 -28.38
N VAL A 97 -9.03 7.57 -28.39
CA VAL A 97 -9.60 8.28 -29.53
C VAL A 97 -8.63 8.28 -30.70
N GLY A 98 -7.36 8.59 -30.47
CA GLY A 98 -6.30 8.50 -31.47
C GLY A 98 -6.16 7.08 -32.05
N GLY A 99 -6.22 6.08 -31.20
CA GLY A 99 -6.21 4.68 -31.62
C GLY A 99 -7.39 4.30 -32.51
N LEU A 100 -8.59 4.76 -32.17
CA LEU A 100 -9.80 4.56 -33.01
C LEU A 100 -9.67 5.20 -34.39
N LEU A 101 -9.14 6.43 -34.44
CA LEU A 101 -9.02 7.19 -35.68
C LEU A 101 -7.91 6.68 -36.60
N LEU A 102 -6.78 6.25 -36.03
CA LEU A 102 -5.57 5.90 -36.78
C LEU A 102 -5.35 4.39 -36.93
N GLY A 103 -5.81 3.56 -35.97
CA GLY A 103 -5.51 2.14 -35.90
C GLY A 103 -6.72 1.25 -35.72
N GLY A 104 -7.92 1.82 -35.62
CA GLY A 104 -9.14 1.07 -35.41
C GLY A 104 -9.35 0.54 -34.00
N VAL A 105 -10.39 -0.27 -33.82
CA VAL A 105 -10.88 -0.76 -32.51
C VAL A 105 -9.80 -1.55 -31.74
N GLY A 106 -8.99 -2.34 -32.46
CA GLY A 106 -7.94 -3.16 -31.82
C GLY A 106 -6.89 -2.32 -31.09
N VAL A 107 -6.45 -1.22 -31.69
CA VAL A 107 -5.47 -0.30 -31.09
C VAL A 107 -6.07 0.43 -29.89
N ALA A 108 -7.33 0.84 -29.99
CA ALA A 108 -8.04 1.49 -28.88
C ALA A 108 -8.20 0.55 -27.66
N LEU A 109 -8.54 -0.73 -27.90
CA LEU A 109 -8.62 -1.73 -26.83
C LEU A 109 -7.26 -2.01 -26.19
N ALA A 110 -6.20 -2.10 -26.99
CA ALA A 110 -4.83 -2.28 -26.47
C ALA A 110 -4.40 -1.08 -25.60
N ALA A 111 -4.71 0.16 -26.02
CA ALA A 111 -4.44 1.34 -25.23
C ALA A 111 -5.21 1.32 -23.89
N ALA A 112 -6.50 1.02 -23.90
CA ALA A 112 -7.31 0.91 -22.69
C ALA A 112 -6.77 -0.17 -21.73
N ALA A 113 -6.39 -1.33 -22.26
CA ALA A 113 -5.79 -2.42 -21.48
C ALA A 113 -4.47 -2.00 -20.83
N ALA A 114 -3.63 -1.23 -21.52
CA ALA A 114 -2.37 -0.74 -21.00
C ALA A 114 -2.55 0.18 -19.78
N PHE A 115 -3.60 1.01 -19.75
CA PHE A 115 -3.93 1.85 -18.60
C PHE A 115 -4.50 1.05 -17.42
N LEU A 116 -5.30 0.02 -17.68
CA LEU A 116 -5.95 -0.77 -16.63
C LEU A 116 -5.02 -1.84 -16.02
N TYR A 117 -4.06 -2.34 -16.79
CA TYR A 117 -3.19 -3.44 -16.37
C TYR A 117 -2.45 -3.18 -15.04
N PRO A 118 -1.76 -2.03 -14.83
CA PRO A 118 -1.04 -1.78 -13.59
C PRO A 118 -1.97 -1.73 -12.38
N ALA A 119 -3.18 -1.16 -12.51
CA ALA A 119 -4.16 -1.12 -11.43
C ALA A 119 -4.64 -2.54 -11.05
N ILE A 120 -4.97 -3.37 -12.04
CA ILE A 120 -5.40 -4.76 -11.82
C ILE A 120 -4.28 -5.57 -11.15
N ARG A 121 -3.03 -5.41 -11.62
CA ARG A 121 -1.87 -6.08 -11.03
C ARG A 121 -1.68 -5.69 -9.57
N GLN A 122 -1.79 -4.40 -9.24
CA GLN A 122 -1.65 -3.92 -7.87
C GLN A 122 -2.79 -4.40 -6.97
N MET A 123 -4.02 -4.42 -7.45
CA MET A 123 -5.16 -4.98 -6.70
C MET A 123 -4.99 -6.45 -6.37
N ARG A 124 -4.47 -7.25 -7.31
CA ARG A 124 -4.14 -8.66 -7.03
C ARG A 124 -3.08 -8.78 -5.94
N ARG A 125 -2.05 -7.92 -5.98
CA ARG A 125 -1.03 -7.84 -4.92
C ARG A 125 -1.64 -7.46 -3.58
N ASN A 126 -2.50 -6.45 -3.54
CA ASN A 126 -3.21 -6.02 -2.33
C ASN A 126 -4.04 -7.15 -1.70
N ARG A 127 -4.74 -7.94 -2.52
CA ARG A 127 -5.50 -9.11 -2.03
C ARG A 127 -4.58 -10.15 -1.39
N ALA A 128 -3.43 -10.45 -2.00
CA ALA A 128 -2.45 -11.37 -1.43
C ALA A 128 -1.88 -10.86 -0.10
N VAL A 129 -1.55 -9.56 -0.02
CA VAL A 129 -1.09 -8.90 1.22
C VAL A 129 -2.15 -9.01 2.31
N ARG A 130 -3.40 -8.67 1.97
CA ARG A 130 -4.52 -8.74 2.93
C ARG A 130 -4.73 -10.15 3.46
N GLN A 131 -4.71 -11.16 2.59
CA GLN A 131 -4.85 -12.56 3.00
C GLN A 131 -3.70 -12.99 3.92
N ALA A 132 -2.46 -12.62 3.61
CA ALA A 132 -1.31 -12.93 4.44
C ALA A 132 -1.40 -12.26 5.83
N LEU A 133 -1.86 -11.01 5.90
CA LEU A 133 -2.08 -10.29 7.16
C LEU A 133 -3.23 -10.89 7.99
N LEU A 134 -4.25 -11.43 7.34
CA LEU A 134 -5.36 -12.09 8.04
C LEU A 134 -4.97 -13.47 8.58
N ALA A 135 -4.00 -14.14 7.95
CA ALA A 135 -3.48 -15.43 8.37
C ALA A 135 -2.41 -15.35 9.49
N ALA A 136 -1.84 -14.16 9.72
CA ALA A 136 -0.82 -13.92 10.74
C ALA A 136 -1.41 -13.72 12.13
#